data_88eea9ee4ae11ab97e293bd47f8829cf
#
_entry.id   88eea9ee4ae11ab97e293bd47f8829cf
#
_cell.length_a   1.000
_cell.length_b   1.000
_cell.length_c   1.000
_cell.angle_alpha   90.00
_cell.angle_beta   90.00
_cell.angle_gamma   90.00
#
_symmetry.space_group_name_H-M   'P 1'
#
loop_
_entity.id
_entity.type
_entity.pdbx_description
1 polymer ?
#
loop_
_entity_poly.entity_id
_entity_poly.type
_entity_poly.pdbx_seq_one_letter_code
_entity_poly.pdbx_strand_id
1 'polypeptide(L)'
;MGLDETLCPHRYHISVRSRGIAQGVNDRASPHEVDAKWRITLGALGWRAMSVGRERPIEPCQEGLPKLSGRASAFKKKGNHMSTATSASQKGFWQSRYTLVAMSFAAVFVCYIDRVNISVAIIPMAEEFGWSASTQGLVLSSFFAGYLLMQLGGGWLADRLGGKLVLGLGVLIWSVFTIVTPVAALFGLSILILARVGMGLGEAVTFPSIYSLFSRWIPAQDRSRAVAFTNSAIPVGTVFALLTTPLIVLHLGWEWAFYLFGIVGVVWWLAWNKWVTDLPENHPSIRPEELQYISENASASGQVVDAPPIAMFLKNRAMWALIVAHFCNNWTLYVILSWLPKYVNEGLGISFAAIGMVAMLPHVTSFLCLNIAGTIADRMIQSGMDTTFVRKLMQTIAFGGLATCLLLVAQVESAWAAIGILCLGKVFSAACTGGFLVNHMDIGPRHAGTLMGITNTAGTIPGIVGVYVSGLILEATGSWALVFQLTAGVTLFGLVFFLLFASGKQQFD
;
A
#
# COMPACT_ATOMS: atom_id res chain seq x y z
N MET A 1 40.38 48.53 8.05
CA MET A 1 39.97 48.90 9.39
C MET A 1 38.54 48.39 9.52
N GLY A 2 38.33 47.37 10.09
CA GLY A 2 38.38 46.57 11.28
C GLY A 2 36.99 46.04 11.42
N LEU A 3 36.73 44.88 11.13
CA LEU A 3 36.47 43.59 11.76
C LEU A 3 35.89 43.67 13.17
N ASP A 4 34.72 43.13 13.36
CA ASP A 4 34.58 42.08 14.37
C ASP A 4 33.32 41.20 14.11
N GLU A 5 33.60 39.93 13.83
CA GLU A 5 32.67 38.83 13.84
C GLU A 5 32.75 38.16 15.21
N THR A 6 31.59 37.84 15.81
CA THR A 6 31.52 36.78 16.81
C THR A 6 30.27 35.90 16.58
N LEU A 7 30.49 34.81 15.89
CA LEU A 7 29.59 33.67 15.80
C LEU A 7 29.80 32.74 16.99
N CYS A 8 28.73 32.47 17.75
CA CYS A 8 28.67 31.40 18.74
C CYS A 8 28.11 30.13 18.11
N PRO A 9 28.78 28.97 18.17
CA PRO A 9 28.20 27.71 17.70
C PRO A 9 27.39 27.01 18.79
N HIS A 10 26.20 26.57 18.43
CA HIS A 10 25.35 25.72 19.24
C HIS A 10 26.00 24.36 19.51
N ARG A 11 26.14 23.99 20.78
CA ARG A 11 26.53 22.65 21.23
C ARG A 11 25.30 21.75 21.35
N TYR A 12 25.36 20.59 20.73
CA TYR A 12 24.40 19.51 20.97
C TYR A 12 24.85 18.70 22.20
N HIS A 13 23.97 18.61 23.20
CA HIS A 13 24.13 17.68 24.33
C HIS A 13 23.56 16.30 23.93
N ILE A 14 24.38 15.29 23.87
CA ILE A 14 23.97 13.89 23.79
C ILE A 14 23.91 13.38 25.22
N SER A 15 22.70 13.19 25.75
CA SER A 15 22.45 12.53 27.03
C SER A 15 22.15 11.05 26.78
N VAL A 16 23.10 10.19 27.04
CA VAL A 16 22.92 8.73 27.08
C VAL A 16 22.40 8.34 28.46
N ARG A 17 21.12 8.11 28.59
CA ARG A 17 20.52 7.49 29.80
C ARG A 17 20.61 5.97 29.66
N SER A 18 21.60 5.36 30.29
CA SER A 18 21.61 3.92 30.55
C SER A 18 20.70 3.61 31.75
N ARG A 19 19.60 2.92 31.54
CA ARG A 19 18.81 2.26 32.59
C ARG A 19 19.00 0.74 32.48
N GLY A 20 19.59 0.18 33.53
CA GLY A 20 19.26 -1.16 34.00
C GLY A 20 20.08 -2.31 33.43
N ILE A 21 21.29 -2.51 33.90
CA ILE A 21 21.81 -3.83 34.28
C ILE A 21 22.87 -3.55 35.38
N ALA A 22 22.46 -3.59 36.62
CA ALA A 22 23.32 -3.61 37.78
C ALA A 22 22.71 -4.48 38.85
N GLN A 23 22.93 -5.78 38.75
CA GLN A 23 22.96 -6.66 39.95
C GLN A 23 24.03 -7.70 39.68
N GLY A 24 25.08 -7.65 40.52
CA GLY A 24 25.98 -8.73 40.78
C GLY A 24 27.35 -8.67 40.11
N VAL A 25 28.19 -7.69 40.44
CA VAL A 25 29.66 -7.92 40.53
C VAL A 25 30.18 -7.06 41.69
N ASN A 26 30.79 -7.77 42.61
CA ASN A 26 31.36 -7.25 43.85
C ASN A 26 32.65 -6.46 43.61
N ASP A 27 32.85 -5.44 44.43
CA ASP A 27 34.02 -4.56 44.52
C ASP A 27 35.38 -5.25 44.36
N ARG A 28 36.20 -4.69 43.52
CA ARG A 28 37.66 -4.52 43.47
C ARG A 28 38.24 -4.74 42.10
N ALA A 29 38.06 -3.79 41.19
CA ALA A 29 38.92 -3.64 40.05
C ALA A 29 39.29 -2.17 39.85
N SER A 30 40.59 -1.88 39.64
CA SER A 30 41.11 -0.53 39.47
C SER A 30 40.71 0.05 38.12
N PRO A 31 40.67 1.39 37.95
CA PRO A 31 40.21 2.06 36.70
C PRO A 31 41.03 1.69 35.44
N HIS A 32 42.19 1.13 35.58
CA HIS A 32 43.04 0.75 34.44
C HIS A 32 42.66 -0.58 33.76
N GLU A 33 41.95 -1.49 34.41
CA GLU A 33 41.55 -2.78 33.82
C GLU A 33 40.29 -2.69 32.96
N VAL A 34 39.44 -1.70 33.21
CA VAL A 34 38.20 -1.48 32.42
C VAL A 34 38.53 -0.95 31.02
N ASP A 35 39.59 -0.11 30.91
CA ASP A 35 39.97 0.51 29.63
C ASP A 35 40.61 -0.49 28.65
N ALA A 36 41.28 -1.54 29.15
CA ALA A 36 41.89 -2.56 28.34
C ALA A 36 40.89 -3.54 27.68
N LYS A 37 39.80 -3.84 28.35
CA LYS A 37 38.76 -4.75 27.86
C LYS A 37 37.94 -4.15 26.71
N TRP A 38 37.71 -2.84 26.73
CA TRP A 38 37.02 -2.15 25.64
C TRP A 38 37.85 -1.96 24.39
N ARG A 39 39.18 -1.82 24.52
CA ARG A 39 40.09 -1.70 23.36
C ARG A 39 40.22 -2.99 22.56
N ILE A 40 40.08 -4.15 23.19
CA ILE A 40 40.13 -5.45 22.50
C ILE A 40 38.85 -5.71 21.71
N THR A 41 37.69 -5.23 22.19
CA THR A 41 36.40 -5.42 21.53
C THR A 41 36.19 -4.49 20.32
N LEU A 42 36.76 -3.28 20.34
CA LEU A 42 36.70 -2.33 19.22
C LEU A 42 37.71 -2.61 18.11
N GLY A 43 38.87 -3.27 18.43
CA GLY A 43 39.84 -3.68 17.43
C GLY A 43 39.35 -4.77 16.47
N ALA A 44 38.37 -5.57 16.88
CA ALA A 44 37.79 -6.63 16.05
C ALA A 44 36.78 -6.11 15.00
N LEU A 45 36.39 -4.83 15.08
CA LEU A 45 35.40 -4.20 14.18
C LEU A 45 36.02 -3.23 13.16
N GLY A 46 37.36 -3.14 13.07
CA GLY A 46 38.04 -2.41 11.99
C GLY A 46 37.96 -0.87 12.04
N TRP A 47 37.62 -0.26 13.18
CA TRP A 47 37.55 1.20 13.34
C TRP A 47 38.83 1.75 13.97
N ARG A 48 39.54 2.64 13.26
CA ARG A 48 40.66 3.40 13.81
C ARG A 48 40.14 4.54 14.69
N ALA A 49 40.53 4.57 15.95
CA ALA A 49 40.22 5.65 16.87
C ALA A 49 41.03 6.91 16.54
N MET A 50 40.36 8.04 16.35
CA MET A 50 41.00 9.37 16.34
C MET A 50 41.27 9.79 17.80
N SER A 51 42.51 10.23 18.06
CA SER A 51 42.94 10.72 19.36
C SER A 51 42.34 12.08 19.67
N VAL A 52 41.63 12.19 20.78
CA VAL A 52 41.11 13.45 21.34
C VAL A 52 42.16 14.01 22.32
N GLY A 53 42.57 15.27 22.09
CA GLY A 53 43.55 15.99 22.91
C GLY A 53 42.99 16.36 24.31
N ARG A 54 43.88 16.46 25.29
CA ARG A 54 43.62 16.82 26.69
C ARG A 54 43.07 18.25 26.79
N GLU A 55 41.92 18.44 27.43
CA GLU A 55 41.36 19.72 27.82
C GLU A 55 41.95 20.22 29.17
N ARG A 56 42.24 21.55 29.24
CA ARG A 56 42.58 22.25 30.47
C ARG A 56 41.33 22.67 31.24
N PRO A 57 41.40 22.85 32.59
CA PRO A 57 40.27 23.31 33.40
C PRO A 57 39.88 24.76 33.14
N ILE A 58 38.60 25.07 33.09
CA ILE A 58 38.03 26.44 32.93
C ILE A 58 37.64 26.96 34.34
N GLU A 59 38.18 28.14 34.67
CA GLU A 59 37.80 28.92 35.88
C GLU A 59 36.45 29.61 35.68
N PRO A 60 35.69 29.92 36.76
CA PRO A 60 34.40 30.57 36.69
C PRO A 60 34.51 32.08 36.58
N CYS A 61 33.94 32.68 35.56
CA CYS A 61 33.73 34.13 35.48
C CYS A 61 32.56 34.59 36.35
N GLN A 62 32.87 35.41 37.34
CA GLN A 62 31.90 36.27 38.03
C GLN A 62 31.87 37.60 37.29
N GLU A 63 30.73 38.02 36.81
CA GLU A 63 30.45 39.45 36.47
C GLU A 63 28.96 39.76 36.59
N GLY A 64 28.67 40.67 37.28
CA GLY A 64 27.96 41.77 37.77
C GLY A 64 26.79 42.21 36.87
N LEU A 65 25.56 42.16 37.45
CA LEU A 65 24.37 42.80 36.89
C LEU A 65 24.31 44.29 37.29
N PRO A 66 24.11 45.23 36.35
CA PRO A 66 23.73 46.59 36.71
C PRO A 66 22.19 46.69 36.91
N LYS A 67 21.81 47.22 38.05
CA LYS A 67 20.45 47.65 38.35
C LYS A 67 20.11 48.89 37.50
N LEU A 68 19.04 48.79 36.68
CA LEU A 68 18.37 49.96 36.11
C LEU A 68 16.95 50.06 36.65
N SER A 69 16.79 50.98 37.61
CA SER A 69 15.51 51.49 38.06
C SER A 69 15.07 52.63 37.14
N GLY A 70 13.79 52.65 36.77
CA GLY A 70 13.07 53.85 36.42
C GLY A 70 12.81 54.09 34.94
N ARG A 71 11.59 53.80 34.54
CA ARG A 71 10.60 54.56 33.82
C ARG A 71 9.60 53.67 33.08
N ALA A 72 8.55 53.35 33.82
CA ALA A 72 7.27 52.93 33.22
C ALA A 72 6.54 54.21 32.81
N SER A 73 6.40 54.45 31.52
CA SER A 73 5.30 55.21 30.91
C SER A 73 5.68 55.62 29.46
N ALA A 74 4.85 55.20 28.53
CA ALA A 74 4.84 55.60 27.15
C ALA A 74 5.28 54.52 26.13
N PHE A 75 4.52 53.45 26.04
CA PHE A 75 4.34 52.74 24.74
C PHE A 75 2.97 52.05 24.66
N LYS A 76 1.95 52.93 24.58
CA LYS A 76 0.60 52.50 24.17
C LYS A 76 0.41 53.00 22.73
N LYS A 77 0.08 52.09 21.80
CA LYS A 77 -0.22 52.29 20.37
C LYS A 77 0.97 52.19 19.44
N LYS A 78 1.30 50.97 19.04
CA LYS A 78 1.57 50.67 17.62
C LYS A 78 1.00 49.28 17.30
N GLY A 79 0.14 49.29 16.33
CA GLY A 79 -0.73 48.30 15.78
C GLY A 79 -0.24 46.87 15.74
N ASN A 80 -1.14 46.00 16.08
CA ASN A 80 -1.23 44.62 15.58
C ASN A 80 -1.18 44.65 14.05
N HIS A 81 -0.01 44.67 13.45
CA HIS A 81 0.19 44.03 12.17
C HIS A 81 0.36 42.52 12.46
N MET A 82 -0.75 41.88 12.79
CA MET A 82 -0.94 40.50 12.45
C MET A 82 -0.66 40.41 10.94
N SER A 83 0.53 39.96 10.60
CA SER A 83 0.83 39.47 9.27
C SER A 83 -0.19 38.36 9.01
N THR A 84 -1.35 38.73 8.51
CA THR A 84 -2.16 37.87 7.67
C THR A 84 -1.25 37.58 6.49
N ALA A 85 -0.48 36.48 6.60
CA ALA A 85 -0.03 35.77 5.45
C ALA A 85 -1.33 35.40 4.71
N THR A 86 -1.73 36.31 3.86
CA THR A 86 -2.72 36.08 2.82
C THR A 86 -2.19 34.86 2.10
N SER A 87 -2.80 33.72 2.37
CA SER A 87 -2.78 32.60 1.46
C SER A 87 -3.41 33.14 0.19
N ALA A 88 -2.63 33.82 -0.64
CA ALA A 88 -3.00 34.11 -1.99
C ALA A 88 -3.25 32.75 -2.62
N SER A 89 -4.52 32.35 -2.59
CA SER A 89 -5.07 31.31 -3.41
C SER A 89 -4.66 31.63 -4.85
N GLN A 90 -3.50 31.16 -5.26
CA GLN A 90 -3.12 31.13 -6.67
C GLN A 90 -4.01 30.09 -7.36
N LYS A 91 -5.29 30.48 -7.52
CA LYS A 91 -6.21 29.85 -8.44
C LYS A 91 -5.61 29.97 -9.84
N GLY A 92 -5.19 28.86 -10.41
CA GLY A 92 -5.04 28.79 -11.84
C GLY A 92 -3.77 28.18 -12.43
N PHE A 93 -2.85 27.61 -11.67
CA PHE A 93 -1.70 26.98 -12.30
C PHE A 93 -1.52 25.53 -11.81
N TRP A 94 -1.53 24.59 -12.78
CA TRP A 94 -1.22 23.19 -12.60
C TRP A 94 0.23 23.06 -12.07
N GLN A 95 0.41 22.37 -10.94
CA GLN A 95 1.69 22.17 -10.29
C GLN A 95 2.29 20.82 -10.72
N SER A 96 3.64 20.73 -10.80
CA SER A 96 4.35 19.53 -11.24
C SER A 96 4.03 18.31 -10.37
N ARG A 97 3.83 18.50 -9.07
CA ARG A 97 3.39 17.45 -8.15
C ARG A 97 2.01 16.86 -8.50
N TYR A 98 1.09 17.65 -9.06
CA TYR A 98 -0.21 17.14 -9.51
C TYR A 98 -0.07 16.30 -10.78
N THR A 99 0.89 16.62 -11.66
CA THR A 99 1.24 15.77 -12.80
C THR A 99 1.71 14.40 -12.33
N LEU A 100 2.61 14.35 -11.32
CA LEU A 100 3.05 13.09 -10.73
C LEU A 100 1.87 12.27 -10.17
N VAL A 101 0.96 12.90 -9.42
CA VAL A 101 -0.21 12.23 -8.83
C VAL A 101 -1.15 11.73 -9.92
N ALA A 102 -1.40 12.53 -10.97
CA ALA A 102 -2.25 12.12 -12.09
C ALA A 102 -1.63 10.97 -12.90
N MET A 103 -0.31 11.00 -13.14
CA MET A 103 0.39 9.91 -13.80
C MET A 103 0.45 8.64 -12.94
N SER A 104 0.55 8.77 -11.62
CA SER A 104 0.46 7.64 -10.68
C SER A 104 -0.95 7.04 -10.67
N PHE A 105 -2.00 7.87 -10.68
CA PHE A 105 -3.38 7.42 -10.87
C PHE A 105 -3.53 6.64 -12.17
N ALA A 106 -3.03 7.18 -13.28
CA ALA A 106 -3.10 6.52 -14.59
C ALA A 106 -2.33 5.19 -14.61
N ALA A 107 -1.18 5.09 -13.92
CA ALA A 107 -0.46 3.82 -13.78
C ALA A 107 -1.29 2.75 -13.06
N VAL A 108 -1.92 3.10 -11.93
CA VAL A 108 -2.79 2.19 -11.18
C VAL A 108 -4.05 1.83 -11.99
N PHE A 109 -4.60 2.79 -12.74
CA PHE A 109 -5.72 2.56 -13.64
C PHE A 109 -5.38 1.52 -14.72
N VAL A 110 -4.24 1.67 -15.42
CA VAL A 110 -3.77 0.70 -16.43
C VAL A 110 -3.50 -0.66 -15.78
N CYS A 111 -2.83 -0.69 -14.62
CA CYS A 111 -2.58 -1.92 -13.86
C CYS A 111 -3.86 -2.72 -13.60
N TYR A 112 -4.96 -2.05 -13.18
CA TYR A 112 -6.22 -2.74 -12.90
C TYR A 112 -7.02 -3.10 -14.14
N ILE A 113 -6.88 -2.35 -15.24
CA ILE A 113 -7.43 -2.76 -16.54
C ILE A 113 -6.81 -4.07 -16.98
N ASP A 114 -5.49 -4.16 -16.98
CA ASP A 114 -4.74 -5.35 -17.41
C ASP A 114 -5.01 -6.56 -16.51
N ARG A 115 -5.14 -6.34 -15.21
CA ARG A 115 -5.44 -7.40 -14.23
C ARG A 115 -6.83 -7.98 -14.39
N VAL A 116 -7.83 -7.15 -14.70
CA VAL A 116 -9.23 -7.56 -14.79
C VAL A 116 -9.58 -8.11 -16.17
N ASN A 117 -8.95 -7.60 -17.23
CA ASN A 117 -9.17 -8.00 -18.62
C ASN A 117 -9.25 -9.52 -18.80
N ILE A 118 -8.26 -10.25 -18.27
CA ILE A 118 -8.17 -11.71 -18.40
C ILE A 118 -9.38 -12.43 -17.76
N SER A 119 -10.02 -11.86 -16.72
CA SER A 119 -11.17 -12.51 -16.07
C SER A 119 -12.41 -12.56 -16.97
N VAL A 120 -12.47 -11.71 -17.98
CA VAL A 120 -13.51 -11.71 -19.02
C VAL A 120 -13.01 -12.50 -20.25
N ALA A 121 -11.79 -12.21 -20.71
CA ALA A 121 -11.22 -12.84 -21.90
C ALA A 121 -11.00 -14.35 -21.73
N ILE A 122 -10.85 -14.85 -20.49
CA ILE A 122 -10.69 -16.29 -20.22
C ILE A 122 -11.88 -17.13 -20.69
N ILE A 123 -13.07 -16.54 -20.80
CA ILE A 123 -14.29 -17.24 -21.22
C ILE A 123 -14.14 -17.68 -22.69
N PRO A 124 -14.02 -16.80 -23.69
CA PRO A 124 -13.82 -17.20 -25.07
C PRO A 124 -12.49 -17.94 -25.30
N MET A 125 -11.42 -17.59 -24.57
CA MET A 125 -10.16 -18.36 -24.65
C MET A 125 -10.33 -19.80 -24.25
N ALA A 126 -11.12 -20.07 -23.20
CA ALA A 126 -11.37 -21.44 -22.74
C ALA A 126 -12.18 -22.25 -23.75
N GLU A 127 -13.13 -21.62 -24.44
CA GLU A 127 -13.89 -22.25 -25.53
C GLU A 127 -12.98 -22.59 -26.72
N GLU A 128 -12.14 -21.63 -27.13
CA GLU A 128 -11.23 -21.77 -28.27
C GLU A 128 -10.14 -22.84 -28.06
N PHE A 129 -9.52 -22.85 -26.87
CA PHE A 129 -8.42 -23.77 -26.55
C PHE A 129 -8.86 -25.05 -25.84
N GLY A 130 -10.14 -25.23 -25.57
CA GLY A 130 -10.67 -26.39 -24.85
C GLY A 130 -10.21 -26.51 -23.40
N TRP A 131 -10.04 -25.38 -22.69
CA TRP A 131 -9.51 -25.39 -21.32
C TRP A 131 -10.56 -25.77 -20.28
N SER A 132 -10.17 -26.73 -19.41
CA SER A 132 -10.94 -27.06 -18.23
C SER A 132 -10.95 -25.90 -17.21
N ALA A 133 -11.84 -25.94 -16.24
CA ALA A 133 -11.92 -24.90 -15.22
C ALA A 133 -10.65 -24.81 -14.34
N SER A 134 -9.96 -25.95 -14.10
CA SER A 134 -8.68 -25.92 -13.39
C SER A 134 -7.57 -25.24 -14.21
N THR A 135 -7.53 -25.47 -15.53
CA THR A 135 -6.61 -24.79 -16.44
C THR A 135 -6.86 -23.28 -16.46
N GLN A 136 -8.12 -22.86 -16.53
CA GLN A 136 -8.50 -21.44 -16.39
C GLN A 136 -8.03 -20.87 -15.05
N GLY A 137 -8.26 -21.59 -13.94
CA GLY A 137 -7.78 -21.24 -12.62
C GLY A 137 -6.26 -21.08 -12.55
N LEU A 138 -5.52 -21.98 -13.22
CA LEU A 138 -4.06 -21.91 -13.31
C LEU A 138 -3.60 -20.68 -14.07
N VAL A 139 -4.19 -20.34 -15.22
CA VAL A 139 -3.89 -19.13 -15.99
C VAL A 139 -4.19 -17.88 -15.18
N LEU A 140 -5.34 -17.81 -14.53
CA LEU A 140 -5.74 -16.66 -13.71
C LEU A 140 -4.83 -16.47 -12.50
N SER A 141 -4.40 -17.56 -11.86
CA SER A 141 -3.56 -17.55 -10.65
C SER A 141 -2.08 -17.29 -10.93
N SER A 142 -1.58 -17.65 -12.10
CA SER A 142 -0.16 -17.55 -12.46
C SER A 142 0.41 -16.13 -12.38
N PHE A 143 -0.40 -15.12 -12.64
CA PHE A 143 -0.06 -13.73 -12.44
C PHE A 143 0.39 -13.43 -11.00
N PHE A 144 -0.34 -13.95 -10.00
CA PHE A 144 -0.03 -13.71 -8.60
C PHE A 144 1.27 -14.37 -8.15
N ALA A 145 1.73 -15.43 -8.83
CA ALA A 145 3.03 -16.02 -8.57
C ALA A 145 4.16 -15.04 -8.90
N GLY A 146 4.12 -14.41 -10.08
CA GLY A 146 5.07 -13.34 -10.45
C GLY A 146 4.99 -12.14 -9.52
N TYR A 147 3.77 -11.71 -9.19
CA TYR A 147 3.53 -10.60 -8.30
C TYR A 147 4.14 -10.85 -6.91
N LEU A 148 3.96 -12.03 -6.33
CA LEU A 148 4.51 -12.42 -5.03
C LEU A 148 6.04 -12.43 -5.03
N LEU A 149 6.67 -12.97 -6.09
CA LEU A 149 8.13 -13.03 -6.20
C LEU A 149 8.78 -11.65 -6.17
N MET A 150 8.19 -10.67 -6.84
CA MET A 150 8.76 -9.33 -6.96
C MET A 150 8.31 -8.38 -5.87
N GLN A 151 7.24 -8.69 -5.13
CA GLN A 151 6.63 -7.79 -4.14
C GLN A 151 7.62 -7.34 -3.05
N LEU A 152 8.45 -8.26 -2.53
CA LEU A 152 9.47 -7.92 -1.54
C LEU A 152 10.67 -7.20 -2.15
N GLY A 153 11.09 -7.60 -3.35
CA GLY A 153 12.21 -7.00 -4.07
C GLY A 153 11.89 -5.62 -4.64
N GLY A 154 10.62 -5.39 -5.02
CA GLY A 154 10.19 -4.16 -5.70
C GLY A 154 10.37 -2.89 -4.87
N GLY A 155 10.12 -2.95 -3.55
CA GLY A 155 10.35 -1.84 -2.64
C GLY A 155 11.84 -1.48 -2.53
N TRP A 156 12.69 -2.48 -2.30
CA TRP A 156 14.13 -2.29 -2.24
C TRP A 156 14.71 -1.74 -3.56
N LEU A 157 14.17 -2.20 -4.69
CA LEU A 157 14.57 -1.73 -6.00
C LEU A 157 14.18 -0.26 -6.22
N ALA A 158 12.95 0.13 -5.83
CA ALA A 158 12.46 1.50 -5.91
C ALA A 158 13.28 2.48 -5.05
N ASP A 159 13.74 2.04 -3.87
CA ASP A 159 14.56 2.86 -2.99
C ASP A 159 15.99 3.04 -3.52
N ARG A 160 16.57 2.00 -4.16
CA ARG A 160 17.94 2.03 -4.71
C ARG A 160 18.06 2.69 -6.08
N LEU A 161 17.16 2.37 -7.00
CA LEU A 161 17.24 2.83 -8.40
C LEU A 161 16.37 4.06 -8.67
N GLY A 162 15.54 4.45 -7.69
CA GLY A 162 14.57 5.53 -7.82
C GLY A 162 13.20 5.04 -8.32
N GLY A 163 12.14 5.60 -7.71
CA GLY A 163 10.76 5.20 -8.01
C GLY A 163 10.35 5.47 -9.46
N LYS A 164 10.89 6.52 -10.09
CA LYS A 164 10.62 6.86 -11.49
C LYS A 164 11.03 5.72 -12.44
N LEU A 165 12.29 5.27 -12.32
CA LEU A 165 12.83 4.24 -13.21
C LEU A 165 12.12 2.91 -13.01
N VAL A 166 11.95 2.51 -11.73
CA VAL A 166 11.37 1.21 -11.38
C VAL A 166 9.90 1.13 -11.79
N LEU A 167 9.09 2.16 -11.54
CA LEU A 167 7.71 2.20 -12.01
C LEU A 167 7.64 2.21 -13.54
N GLY A 168 8.45 3.05 -14.19
CA GLY A 168 8.47 3.13 -15.65
C GLY A 168 8.82 1.80 -16.32
N LEU A 169 9.86 1.11 -15.85
CA LEU A 169 10.23 -0.22 -16.33
C LEU A 169 9.18 -1.27 -16.00
N GLY A 170 8.60 -1.22 -14.80
CA GLY A 170 7.51 -2.11 -14.40
C GLY A 170 6.35 -2.02 -15.37
N VAL A 171 5.85 -0.79 -15.65
CA VAL A 171 4.75 -0.56 -16.61
C VAL A 171 5.10 -1.07 -18.00
N LEU A 172 6.30 -0.77 -18.49
CA LEU A 172 6.74 -1.24 -19.80
C LEU A 172 6.78 -2.77 -19.88
N ILE A 173 7.36 -3.43 -18.86
CA ILE A 173 7.48 -4.88 -18.79
C ILE A 173 6.10 -5.53 -18.81
N TRP A 174 5.18 -5.13 -17.90
CA TRP A 174 3.87 -5.76 -17.89
C TRP A 174 3.06 -5.46 -19.15
N SER A 175 3.18 -4.25 -19.71
CA SER A 175 2.48 -3.89 -20.97
C SER A 175 2.96 -4.72 -22.16
N VAL A 176 4.27 -4.99 -22.25
CA VAL A 176 4.82 -5.90 -23.26
C VAL A 176 4.28 -7.31 -23.07
N PHE A 177 4.27 -7.83 -21.83
CA PHE A 177 3.69 -9.15 -21.56
C PHE A 177 2.18 -9.19 -21.80
N THR A 178 1.45 -8.10 -21.57
CA THR A 178 0.05 -7.97 -21.95
C THR A 178 -0.13 -8.08 -23.46
N ILE A 179 0.64 -7.32 -24.26
CA ILE A 179 0.60 -7.39 -25.73
C ILE A 179 0.98 -8.79 -26.26
N VAL A 180 1.94 -9.45 -25.63
CA VAL A 180 2.42 -10.77 -26.04
C VAL A 180 1.47 -11.89 -25.62
N THR A 181 0.56 -11.66 -24.67
CA THR A 181 -0.36 -12.69 -24.12
C THR A 181 -1.12 -13.46 -25.20
N PRO A 182 -1.74 -12.87 -26.25
CA PRO A 182 -2.41 -13.63 -27.29
C PRO A 182 -1.47 -14.56 -28.06
N VAL A 183 -0.31 -14.06 -28.43
CA VAL A 183 0.71 -14.85 -29.11
C VAL A 183 1.21 -15.99 -28.23
N ALA A 184 1.44 -15.71 -26.95
CA ALA A 184 1.85 -16.72 -25.97
C ALA A 184 0.81 -17.86 -25.82
N ALA A 185 -0.49 -17.52 -25.88
CA ALA A 185 -1.58 -18.50 -25.83
C ALA A 185 -1.53 -19.46 -27.04
N LEU A 186 -1.23 -18.97 -28.24
CA LEU A 186 -1.08 -19.79 -29.44
C LEU A 186 0.12 -20.76 -29.37
N PHE A 187 1.21 -20.36 -28.70
CA PHE A 187 2.36 -21.24 -28.46
C PHE A 187 2.16 -22.26 -27.33
N GLY A 188 1.07 -22.20 -26.64
CA GLY A 188 0.63 -23.16 -25.62
C GLY A 188 0.61 -22.66 -24.20
N LEU A 189 -0.01 -23.44 -23.34
CA LEU A 189 -0.32 -23.09 -21.96
C LEU A 189 0.92 -22.67 -21.13
N SER A 190 2.04 -23.37 -21.29
CA SER A 190 3.27 -23.06 -20.53
C SER A 190 3.84 -21.68 -20.86
N ILE A 191 3.81 -21.29 -22.13
CA ILE A 191 4.29 -19.96 -22.56
C ILE A 191 3.34 -18.87 -22.09
N LEU A 192 2.03 -19.13 -22.12
CA LEU A 192 1.03 -18.20 -21.55
C LEU A 192 1.25 -18.00 -20.05
N ILE A 193 1.47 -19.08 -19.30
CA ILE A 193 1.76 -18.99 -17.84
C ILE A 193 3.02 -18.15 -17.59
N LEU A 194 4.10 -18.36 -18.36
CA LEU A 194 5.31 -17.56 -18.25
C LEU A 194 5.06 -16.07 -18.55
N ALA A 195 4.26 -15.78 -19.57
CA ALA A 195 3.86 -14.40 -19.87
C ALA A 195 3.06 -13.76 -18.71
N ARG A 196 2.14 -14.50 -18.11
CA ARG A 196 1.36 -14.06 -16.95
C ARG A 196 2.22 -13.84 -15.70
N VAL A 197 3.20 -14.72 -15.44
CA VAL A 197 4.20 -14.53 -14.37
C VAL A 197 5.05 -13.29 -14.64
N GLY A 198 5.53 -13.09 -15.87
CA GLY A 198 6.29 -11.90 -16.29
C GLY A 198 5.49 -10.60 -16.09
N MET A 199 4.20 -10.61 -16.43
CA MET A 199 3.29 -9.51 -16.17
C MET A 199 3.19 -9.20 -14.67
N GLY A 200 3.01 -10.24 -13.81
CA GLY A 200 2.95 -10.09 -12.36
C GLY A 200 4.23 -9.50 -11.77
N LEU A 201 5.41 -9.90 -12.25
CA LEU A 201 6.70 -9.32 -11.86
C LEU A 201 6.73 -7.80 -12.13
N GLY A 202 6.27 -7.38 -13.31
CA GLY A 202 6.22 -5.97 -13.69
C GLY A 202 5.25 -5.15 -12.81
N GLU A 203 4.07 -5.69 -12.51
CA GLU A 203 3.05 -4.97 -11.74
C GLU A 203 3.39 -4.82 -10.25
N ALA A 204 4.13 -5.75 -9.66
CA ALA A 204 4.40 -5.78 -8.22
C ALA A 204 5.15 -4.54 -7.70
N VAL A 205 5.90 -3.85 -8.57
CA VAL A 205 6.66 -2.65 -8.19
C VAL A 205 5.82 -1.38 -8.15
N THR A 206 4.56 -1.42 -8.59
CA THR A 206 3.71 -0.23 -8.78
C THR A 206 3.55 0.58 -7.50
N PHE A 207 2.99 0.00 -6.45
CA PHE A 207 2.73 0.73 -5.21
C PHE A 207 4.01 1.12 -4.45
N PRO A 208 5.01 0.25 -4.28
CA PRO A 208 6.27 0.64 -3.68
C PRO A 208 6.92 1.84 -4.37
N SER A 209 6.96 1.85 -5.70
CA SER A 209 7.56 2.95 -6.47
C SER A 209 6.78 4.25 -6.33
N ILE A 210 5.44 4.19 -6.37
CA ILE A 210 4.57 5.37 -6.17
C ILE A 210 4.78 5.95 -4.77
N TYR A 211 4.83 5.12 -3.72
CA TYR A 211 5.04 5.60 -2.37
C TYR A 211 6.45 6.17 -2.15
N SER A 212 7.48 5.59 -2.77
CA SER A 212 8.83 6.14 -2.78
C SER A 212 8.87 7.54 -3.43
N LEU A 213 8.20 7.73 -4.58
CA LEU A 213 8.08 9.04 -5.24
C LEU A 213 7.29 10.03 -4.39
N PHE A 214 6.15 9.62 -3.83
CA PHE A 214 5.32 10.51 -3.00
C PHE A 214 6.04 10.96 -1.73
N SER A 215 6.93 10.14 -1.18
CA SER A 215 7.74 10.53 -0.03
C SER A 215 8.66 11.72 -0.32
N ARG A 216 9.09 11.88 -1.58
CA ARG A 216 10.01 12.92 -2.05
C ARG A 216 9.31 14.14 -2.64
N TRP A 217 8.16 13.93 -3.32
CA TRP A 217 7.45 14.95 -4.07
C TRP A 217 6.28 15.60 -3.32
N ILE A 218 5.65 14.85 -2.42
CA ILE A 218 4.41 15.28 -1.79
C ILE A 218 4.66 15.64 -0.32
N PRO A 219 4.40 16.89 0.10
CA PRO A 219 4.44 17.31 1.48
C PRO A 219 3.62 16.41 2.39
N ALA A 220 4.05 16.19 3.62
CA ALA A 220 3.42 15.25 4.55
C ALA A 220 1.91 15.49 4.73
N GLN A 221 1.50 16.75 4.77
CA GLN A 221 0.11 17.18 4.92
C GLN A 221 -0.79 16.85 3.72
N ASP A 222 -0.22 16.76 2.50
CA ASP A 222 -0.95 16.48 1.25
C ASP A 222 -0.89 15.00 0.86
N ARG A 223 0.01 14.22 1.49
CA ARG A 223 0.33 12.83 1.11
C ARG A 223 -0.87 11.91 1.18
N SER A 224 -1.68 12.01 2.25
CA SER A 224 -2.87 11.18 2.40
C SER A 224 -3.89 11.39 1.27
N ARG A 225 -4.05 12.62 0.81
CA ARG A 225 -4.95 12.94 -0.32
C ARG A 225 -4.42 12.40 -1.64
N ALA A 226 -3.11 12.52 -1.88
CA ALA A 226 -2.47 11.99 -3.08
C ALA A 226 -2.59 10.46 -3.15
N VAL A 227 -2.36 9.76 -2.04
CA VAL A 227 -2.51 8.30 -1.94
C VAL A 227 -3.96 7.89 -2.15
N ALA A 228 -4.93 8.56 -1.49
CA ALA A 228 -6.35 8.27 -1.63
C ALA A 228 -6.83 8.46 -3.09
N PHE A 229 -6.42 9.56 -3.73
CA PHE A 229 -6.74 9.81 -5.14
C PHE A 229 -6.14 8.73 -6.04
N THR A 230 -4.86 8.37 -5.86
CA THR A 230 -4.21 7.33 -6.66
C THR A 230 -4.87 5.96 -6.47
N ASN A 231 -5.24 5.60 -5.23
CA ASN A 231 -5.93 4.34 -4.95
C ASN A 231 -7.36 4.30 -5.50
N SER A 232 -8.01 5.44 -5.73
CA SER A 232 -9.32 5.47 -6.39
C SER A 232 -9.28 4.98 -7.84
N ALA A 233 -8.10 4.92 -8.45
CA ALA A 233 -7.91 4.31 -9.76
C ALA A 233 -8.20 2.79 -9.79
N ILE A 234 -8.10 2.11 -8.64
CA ILE A 234 -8.37 0.67 -8.50
C ILE A 234 -9.81 0.33 -8.94
N PRO A 235 -10.86 0.83 -8.27
CA PRO A 235 -12.23 0.54 -8.69
C PRO A 235 -12.58 1.14 -10.04
N VAL A 236 -12.03 2.31 -10.38
CA VAL A 236 -12.29 2.96 -11.68
C VAL A 236 -11.74 2.12 -12.83
N GLY A 237 -10.49 1.64 -12.74
CA GLY A 237 -9.88 0.74 -13.74
C GLY A 237 -10.62 -0.61 -13.81
N THR A 238 -11.02 -1.18 -12.67
CA THR A 238 -11.81 -2.42 -12.62
C THR A 238 -13.14 -2.27 -13.36
N VAL A 239 -13.91 -1.22 -13.06
CA VAL A 239 -15.20 -0.95 -13.72
C VAL A 239 -15.00 -0.69 -15.21
N PHE A 240 -13.98 0.10 -15.58
CA PHE A 240 -13.66 0.36 -16.98
C PHE A 240 -13.33 -0.93 -17.74
N ALA A 241 -12.47 -1.80 -17.18
CA ALA A 241 -12.13 -3.07 -17.80
C ALA A 241 -13.35 -3.99 -17.98
N LEU A 242 -14.18 -4.11 -16.93
CA LEU A 242 -15.40 -4.92 -16.99
C LEU A 242 -16.36 -4.44 -18.07
N LEU A 243 -16.52 -3.12 -18.24
CA LEU A 243 -17.41 -2.55 -19.27
C LEU A 243 -16.85 -2.67 -20.68
N THR A 244 -15.54 -2.42 -20.87
CA THR A 244 -14.95 -2.33 -22.20
C THR A 244 -14.47 -3.67 -22.75
N THR A 245 -13.97 -4.58 -21.91
CA THR A 245 -13.46 -5.87 -22.38
C THR A 245 -14.52 -6.71 -23.10
N PRO A 246 -15.76 -6.90 -22.59
CA PRO A 246 -16.78 -7.65 -23.33
C PRO A 246 -17.11 -7.03 -24.70
N LEU A 247 -17.14 -5.70 -24.78
CA LEU A 247 -17.40 -4.99 -26.03
C LEU A 247 -16.29 -5.21 -27.06
N ILE A 248 -15.02 -5.13 -26.61
CA ILE A 248 -13.86 -5.40 -27.48
C ILE A 248 -13.91 -6.86 -27.97
N VAL A 249 -14.14 -7.80 -27.07
CA VAL A 249 -14.21 -9.23 -27.39
C VAL A 249 -15.30 -9.53 -28.42
N LEU A 250 -16.49 -8.96 -28.27
CA LEU A 250 -17.63 -9.18 -29.19
C LEU A 250 -17.38 -8.63 -30.59
N HIS A 251 -16.67 -7.52 -30.72
CA HIS A 251 -16.51 -6.85 -32.00
C HIS A 251 -15.18 -7.13 -32.71
N LEU A 252 -14.13 -7.40 -31.95
CA LEU A 252 -12.77 -7.52 -32.47
C LEU A 252 -12.08 -8.85 -32.13
N GLY A 253 -12.61 -9.61 -31.17
CA GLY A 253 -11.96 -10.80 -30.61
C GLY A 253 -11.26 -10.53 -29.29
N TRP A 254 -10.98 -11.60 -28.53
CA TRP A 254 -10.38 -11.49 -27.20
C TRP A 254 -8.93 -10.99 -27.22
N GLU A 255 -8.20 -11.23 -28.30
CA GLU A 255 -6.81 -10.82 -28.50
C GLU A 255 -6.66 -9.30 -28.47
N TRP A 256 -7.64 -8.59 -29.08
CA TRP A 256 -7.60 -7.15 -29.16
C TRP A 256 -7.74 -6.46 -27.80
N ALA A 257 -8.37 -7.10 -26.83
CA ALA A 257 -8.40 -6.56 -25.47
C ALA A 257 -6.99 -6.46 -24.86
N PHE A 258 -6.13 -7.46 -25.12
CA PHE A 258 -4.74 -7.43 -24.67
C PHE A 258 -3.88 -6.44 -25.48
N TYR A 259 -4.04 -6.39 -26.80
CA TYR A 259 -3.29 -5.46 -27.63
C TYR A 259 -3.60 -4.01 -27.28
N LEU A 260 -4.87 -3.64 -27.17
CA LEU A 260 -5.28 -2.28 -26.90
C LEU A 260 -4.83 -1.82 -25.50
N PHE A 261 -5.04 -2.63 -24.49
CA PHE A 261 -4.66 -2.24 -23.12
C PHE A 261 -3.15 -2.21 -22.93
N GLY A 262 -2.42 -3.17 -23.48
CA GLY A 262 -0.96 -3.14 -23.44
C GLY A 262 -0.36 -1.92 -24.17
N ILE A 263 -0.95 -1.50 -25.33
CA ILE A 263 -0.54 -0.27 -26.02
C ILE A 263 -0.78 0.96 -25.17
N VAL A 264 -1.91 1.03 -24.43
CA VAL A 264 -2.17 2.13 -23.50
C VAL A 264 -1.07 2.24 -22.45
N GLY A 265 -0.58 1.12 -21.93
CA GLY A 265 0.53 1.12 -20.96
C GLY A 265 1.86 1.59 -21.59
N VAL A 266 2.15 1.21 -22.84
CA VAL A 266 3.34 1.72 -23.57
C VAL A 266 3.24 3.23 -23.81
N VAL A 267 2.07 3.73 -24.22
CA VAL A 267 1.82 5.18 -24.39
C VAL A 267 1.98 5.90 -23.06
N TRP A 268 1.47 5.33 -21.97
CA TRP A 268 1.66 5.87 -20.62
C TRP A 268 3.16 5.94 -20.27
N TRP A 269 3.94 4.91 -20.56
CA TRP A 269 5.38 4.87 -20.31
C TRP A 269 6.13 5.98 -21.05
N LEU A 270 5.78 6.27 -22.30
CA LEU A 270 6.34 7.39 -23.06
C LEU A 270 6.03 8.74 -22.40
N ALA A 271 4.78 8.93 -22.00
CA ALA A 271 4.35 10.13 -21.29
C ALA A 271 5.05 10.28 -19.93
N TRP A 272 5.18 9.16 -19.18
CA TRP A 272 5.86 9.10 -17.89
C TRP A 272 7.32 9.55 -17.99
N ASN A 273 8.06 9.03 -18.96
CA ASN A 273 9.47 9.41 -19.16
C ASN A 273 9.63 10.89 -19.49
N LYS A 274 8.67 11.48 -20.18
CA LYS A 274 8.69 12.88 -20.60
C LYS A 274 8.34 13.85 -19.46
N TRP A 275 7.36 13.50 -18.61
CA TRP A 275 6.74 14.47 -17.69
C TRP A 275 7.13 14.28 -16.23
N VAL A 276 7.75 13.18 -15.86
CA VAL A 276 8.08 12.88 -14.46
C VAL A 276 9.58 12.75 -14.26
N THR A 277 10.08 13.26 -13.12
CA THR A 277 11.45 13.06 -12.65
C THR A 277 11.46 12.40 -11.28
N ASP A 278 12.56 11.74 -10.90
CA ASP A 278 12.66 11.05 -9.61
C ASP A 278 12.69 12.02 -8.44
N LEU A 279 13.39 13.15 -8.62
CA LEU A 279 13.52 14.21 -7.62
C LEU A 279 12.89 15.50 -8.12
N PRO A 280 12.24 16.30 -7.25
CA PRO A 280 11.68 17.59 -7.60
C PRO A 280 12.71 18.55 -8.19
N GLU A 281 13.93 18.57 -7.62
CA GLU A 281 15.01 19.47 -8.01
C GLU A 281 15.45 19.27 -9.47
N ASN A 282 15.29 18.05 -9.99
CA ASN A 282 15.68 17.68 -11.35
C ASN A 282 14.58 17.94 -12.39
N HIS A 283 13.42 18.48 -11.98
CA HIS A 283 12.30 18.68 -12.88
C HIS A 283 12.48 19.98 -13.69
N PRO A 284 12.51 19.91 -15.03
CA PRO A 284 12.92 21.04 -15.88
C PRO A 284 11.98 22.26 -15.81
N SER A 285 10.73 22.07 -15.40
CA SER A 285 9.71 23.13 -15.38
C SER A 285 9.05 23.30 -14.00
N ILE A 286 9.67 22.83 -12.93
CA ILE A 286 9.17 23.07 -11.57
C ILE A 286 9.40 24.55 -11.21
N ARG A 287 8.42 25.14 -10.54
CA ARG A 287 8.55 26.54 -10.09
C ARG A 287 9.37 26.62 -8.81
N PRO A 288 10.16 27.68 -8.64
CA PRO A 288 10.91 27.88 -7.40
C PRO A 288 10.03 27.85 -6.14
N GLU A 289 8.82 28.44 -6.22
CA GLU A 289 7.89 28.48 -5.09
C GLU A 289 7.34 27.08 -4.75
N GLU A 290 7.09 26.24 -5.77
CA GLU A 290 6.65 24.84 -5.58
C GLU A 290 7.79 24.01 -4.98
N LEU A 291 9.02 24.18 -5.48
CA LEU A 291 10.19 23.49 -4.96
C LEU A 291 10.46 23.87 -3.51
N GLN A 292 10.38 25.17 -3.18
CA GLN A 292 10.51 25.67 -1.81
C GLN A 292 9.42 25.07 -0.91
N TYR A 293 8.17 25.08 -1.36
CA TYR A 293 7.06 24.48 -0.60
C TYR A 293 7.27 22.98 -0.32
N ILE A 294 7.78 22.22 -1.31
CA ILE A 294 8.10 20.79 -1.12
C ILE A 294 9.24 20.65 -0.11
N SER A 295 10.34 21.43 -0.24
CA SER A 295 11.52 21.31 0.62
C SER A 295 11.25 21.70 2.08
N GLU A 296 10.49 22.77 2.31
CA GLU A 296 10.13 23.26 3.65
C GLU A 296 9.17 22.31 4.38
N ASN A 297 8.32 21.58 3.63
CA ASN A 297 7.33 20.64 4.16
C ASN A 297 7.70 19.18 3.90
N ALA A 298 8.90 18.93 3.37
CA ALA A 298 9.45 17.59 3.32
C ALA A 298 9.62 17.10 4.77
N SER A 299 8.97 15.98 5.09
CA SER A 299 9.25 15.33 6.37
C SER A 299 10.75 15.08 6.44
N ALA A 300 11.35 15.28 7.61
CA ALA A 300 12.73 14.87 7.92
C ALA A 300 12.85 13.32 7.89
N SER A 301 12.27 12.69 6.89
CA SER A 301 12.22 11.23 6.68
C SER A 301 13.49 10.68 6.03
N GLY A 302 14.62 11.36 6.25
CA GLY A 302 15.94 10.81 6.00
C GLY A 302 16.51 9.95 7.13
N GLN A 303 15.81 9.84 8.24
CA GLN A 303 16.17 8.84 9.23
C GLN A 303 15.60 7.49 8.74
N VAL A 304 16.47 6.72 8.11
CA VAL A 304 16.29 5.27 8.01
C VAL A 304 16.20 4.78 9.47
N VAL A 305 14.97 4.65 9.94
CA VAL A 305 14.75 3.90 11.19
C VAL A 305 15.19 2.49 10.83
N ASP A 306 16.24 2.01 11.47
CA ASP A 306 16.69 0.62 11.31
C ASP A 306 15.46 -0.25 11.52
N ALA A 307 14.98 -0.86 10.44
CA ALA A 307 13.79 -1.69 10.50
C ALA A 307 14.11 -2.87 11.42
N PRO A 308 13.36 -3.06 12.52
CA PRO A 308 13.60 -4.17 13.40
C PRO A 308 13.45 -5.48 12.60
N PRO A 309 14.18 -6.55 13.01
CA PRO A 309 14.14 -7.80 12.28
C PRO A 309 12.70 -8.33 12.19
N ILE A 310 12.28 -8.76 11.01
CA ILE A 310 10.92 -9.27 10.72
C ILE A 310 10.48 -10.32 11.76
N ALA A 311 11.42 -11.12 12.25
CA ALA A 311 11.19 -12.13 13.29
C ALA A 311 10.57 -11.54 14.59
N MET A 312 10.84 -10.26 14.91
CA MET A 312 10.23 -9.60 16.07
C MET A 312 8.72 -9.44 15.89
N PHE A 313 8.28 -9.03 14.72
CA PHE A 313 6.85 -8.87 14.42
C PHE A 313 6.12 -10.21 14.41
N LEU A 314 6.74 -11.26 13.87
CA LEU A 314 6.14 -12.60 13.77
C LEU A 314 5.99 -13.32 15.13
N LYS A 315 6.61 -12.85 16.20
CA LYS A 315 6.42 -13.36 17.56
C LYS A 315 5.15 -12.85 18.23
N ASN A 316 4.53 -11.78 17.69
CA ASN A 316 3.37 -11.13 18.29
C ASN A 316 2.05 -11.70 17.75
N ARG A 317 1.10 -12.03 18.65
CA ARG A 317 -0.22 -12.60 18.28
C ARG A 317 -1.10 -11.62 17.49
N ALA A 318 -1.04 -10.31 17.82
CA ALA A 318 -1.80 -9.30 17.09
C ALA A 318 -1.31 -9.17 15.63
N MET A 319 -0.01 -9.35 15.38
CA MET A 319 0.53 -9.40 14.03
C MET A 319 -0.05 -10.58 13.22
N TRP A 320 -0.15 -11.77 13.82
CA TRP A 320 -0.79 -12.92 13.17
C TRP A 320 -2.28 -12.69 12.91
N ALA A 321 -2.98 -11.97 13.80
CA ALA A 321 -4.38 -11.59 13.54
C ALA A 321 -4.51 -10.75 12.26
N LEU A 322 -3.58 -9.80 12.03
CA LEU A 322 -3.55 -9.01 10.80
C LEU A 322 -3.15 -9.83 9.57
N ILE A 323 -2.15 -10.71 9.69
CA ILE A 323 -1.72 -11.59 8.59
C ILE A 323 -2.89 -12.47 8.13
N VAL A 324 -3.57 -13.14 9.06
CA VAL A 324 -4.69 -14.02 8.74
C VAL A 324 -5.89 -13.24 8.22
N ALA A 325 -6.21 -12.09 8.82
CA ALA A 325 -7.30 -11.24 8.32
C ALA A 325 -7.03 -10.76 6.89
N HIS A 326 -5.80 -10.32 6.58
CA HIS A 326 -5.42 -9.87 5.24
C HIS A 326 -5.47 -11.02 4.23
N PHE A 327 -4.97 -12.19 4.60
CA PHE A 327 -5.07 -13.41 3.79
C PHE A 327 -6.54 -13.75 3.46
N CYS A 328 -7.41 -13.81 4.46
CA CYS A 328 -8.82 -14.17 4.28
C CYS A 328 -9.61 -13.11 3.50
N ASN A 329 -9.31 -11.83 3.72
CA ASN A 329 -9.89 -10.73 2.94
C ASN A 329 -9.53 -10.86 1.45
N ASN A 330 -8.25 -11.10 1.17
CA ASN A 330 -7.76 -11.20 -0.20
C ASN A 330 -8.16 -12.50 -0.89
N TRP A 331 -8.44 -13.57 -0.14
CA TRP A 331 -9.08 -14.78 -0.70
C TRP A 331 -10.37 -14.41 -1.39
N THR A 332 -11.28 -13.77 -0.67
CA THR A 332 -12.56 -13.32 -1.25
C THR A 332 -12.36 -12.31 -2.37
N LEU A 333 -11.46 -11.37 -2.19
CA LEU A 333 -11.17 -10.34 -3.20
C LEU A 333 -10.73 -10.96 -4.52
N TYR A 334 -9.74 -11.84 -4.49
CA TYR A 334 -9.15 -12.40 -5.71
C TYR A 334 -10.03 -13.49 -6.35
N VAL A 335 -10.74 -14.29 -5.57
CA VAL A 335 -11.72 -15.24 -6.11
C VAL A 335 -12.83 -14.49 -6.84
N ILE A 336 -13.44 -13.49 -6.22
CA ILE A 336 -14.48 -12.68 -6.87
C ILE A 336 -13.93 -11.93 -8.09
N LEU A 337 -12.76 -11.28 -7.98
CA LEU A 337 -12.17 -10.55 -9.10
C LEU A 337 -11.92 -11.43 -10.32
N SER A 338 -11.45 -12.66 -10.11
CA SER A 338 -11.07 -13.57 -11.17
C SER A 338 -12.26 -14.33 -11.76
N TRP A 339 -13.23 -14.75 -10.92
CA TRP A 339 -14.28 -15.65 -11.32
C TRP A 339 -15.66 -15.01 -11.48
N LEU A 340 -15.88 -13.78 -11.01
CA LEU A 340 -17.19 -13.11 -11.10
C LEU A 340 -17.72 -12.99 -12.53
N PRO A 341 -16.92 -12.58 -13.56
CA PRO A 341 -17.44 -12.52 -14.93
C PRO A 341 -17.94 -13.88 -15.44
N LYS A 342 -17.20 -14.94 -15.18
CA LYS A 342 -17.58 -16.31 -15.54
C LYS A 342 -18.80 -16.79 -14.75
N TYR A 343 -18.90 -16.50 -13.46
CA TYR A 343 -20.08 -16.79 -12.67
C TYR A 343 -21.33 -16.06 -13.20
N VAL A 344 -21.20 -14.80 -13.59
CA VAL A 344 -22.29 -14.01 -14.20
C VAL A 344 -22.76 -14.66 -15.50
N ASN A 345 -21.82 -15.12 -16.34
CA ASN A 345 -22.13 -15.75 -17.63
C ASN A 345 -22.68 -17.17 -17.48
N GLU A 346 -21.88 -18.08 -16.91
CA GLU A 346 -22.21 -19.50 -16.86
C GLU A 346 -23.09 -19.87 -15.65
N GLY A 347 -22.84 -19.24 -14.49
CA GLY A 347 -23.58 -19.55 -13.27
C GLY A 347 -24.96 -18.90 -13.21
N LEU A 348 -25.09 -17.68 -13.73
CA LEU A 348 -26.35 -16.93 -13.73
C LEU A 348 -27.04 -16.87 -15.09
N GLY A 349 -26.42 -17.43 -16.15
CA GLY A 349 -26.99 -17.44 -17.49
C GLY A 349 -27.13 -16.07 -18.17
N ILE A 350 -26.37 -15.08 -17.72
CA ILE A 350 -26.40 -13.73 -18.30
C ILE A 350 -25.55 -13.73 -19.56
N SER A 351 -26.09 -13.13 -20.64
CA SER A 351 -25.40 -13.07 -21.93
C SER A 351 -24.03 -12.39 -21.82
N PHE A 352 -23.06 -12.84 -22.62
CA PHE A 352 -21.70 -12.30 -22.63
C PHE A 352 -21.67 -10.79 -22.78
N ALA A 353 -22.54 -10.22 -23.63
CA ALA A 353 -22.68 -8.78 -23.84
C ALA A 353 -23.03 -8.00 -22.57
N ALA A 354 -23.79 -8.61 -21.65
CA ALA A 354 -24.24 -7.95 -20.41
C ALA A 354 -23.33 -8.22 -19.21
N ILE A 355 -22.32 -9.09 -19.31
CA ILE A 355 -21.41 -9.42 -18.20
C ILE A 355 -20.87 -8.18 -17.54
N GLY A 356 -20.37 -7.24 -18.34
CA GLY A 356 -19.70 -6.04 -17.84
C GLY A 356 -20.60 -5.17 -16.97
N MET A 357 -21.82 -4.93 -17.43
CA MET A 357 -22.79 -4.12 -16.69
C MET A 357 -23.20 -4.76 -15.36
N VAL A 358 -23.28 -6.06 -15.33
CA VAL A 358 -23.71 -6.79 -14.12
C VAL A 358 -22.53 -7.00 -13.16
N ALA A 359 -21.38 -7.44 -13.67
CA ALA A 359 -20.20 -7.70 -12.84
C ALA A 359 -19.58 -6.43 -12.23
N MET A 360 -19.82 -5.24 -12.80
CA MET A 360 -19.32 -4.00 -12.20
C MET A 360 -20.09 -3.57 -10.93
N LEU A 361 -21.35 -4.00 -10.75
CA LEU A 361 -22.22 -3.50 -9.67
C LEU A 361 -21.63 -3.72 -8.27
N PRO A 362 -21.08 -4.89 -7.91
CA PRO A 362 -20.42 -5.06 -6.62
C PRO A 362 -19.20 -4.15 -6.43
N HIS A 363 -18.45 -3.84 -7.50
CA HIS A 363 -17.27 -2.96 -7.44
C HIS A 363 -17.65 -1.50 -7.24
N VAL A 364 -18.70 -1.03 -7.93
CA VAL A 364 -19.27 0.32 -7.71
C VAL A 364 -19.79 0.46 -6.28
N THR A 365 -20.51 -0.55 -5.78
CA THR A 365 -21.01 -0.56 -4.40
C THR A 365 -19.86 -0.47 -3.39
N SER A 366 -18.80 -1.24 -3.59
CA SER A 366 -17.60 -1.18 -2.75
C SER A 366 -17.01 0.24 -2.72
N PHE A 367 -16.83 0.86 -3.89
CA PHE A 367 -16.28 2.21 -4.01
C PHE A 367 -17.07 3.25 -3.21
N LEU A 368 -18.39 3.19 -3.27
CA LEU A 368 -19.26 4.13 -2.56
C LEU A 368 -19.23 3.95 -1.03
N CYS A 369 -19.03 2.71 -0.55
CA CYS A 369 -19.15 2.39 0.87
C CYS A 369 -17.82 2.48 1.66
N LEU A 370 -16.66 2.40 0.99
CA LEU A 370 -15.35 2.34 1.67
C LEU A 370 -15.09 3.52 2.60
N ASN A 371 -15.37 4.75 2.15
CA ASN A 371 -15.13 5.97 2.93
C ASN A 371 -16.12 6.13 4.09
N ILE A 372 -17.35 5.63 3.92
CA ILE A 372 -18.41 5.71 4.93
C ILE A 372 -18.02 4.84 6.14
N ALA A 373 -17.57 3.62 5.89
CA ALA A 373 -17.21 2.68 6.94
C ALA A 373 -16.02 3.16 7.79
N GLY A 374 -14.98 3.73 7.17
CA GLY A 374 -13.85 4.34 7.90
C GLY A 374 -14.31 5.48 8.80
N THR A 375 -15.16 6.38 8.26
CA THR A 375 -15.68 7.52 9.04
C THR A 375 -16.52 7.08 10.25
N ILE A 376 -17.30 6.01 10.11
CA ILE A 376 -18.07 5.43 11.23
C ILE A 376 -17.13 4.94 12.33
N ALA A 377 -16.10 4.16 11.99
CA ALA A 377 -15.13 3.65 12.95
C ALA A 377 -14.42 4.80 13.70
N ASP A 378 -13.98 5.83 12.97
CA ASP A 378 -13.31 6.99 13.56
C ASP A 378 -14.23 7.75 14.54
N ARG A 379 -15.50 7.94 14.20
CA ARG A 379 -16.49 8.57 15.11
C ARG A 379 -16.73 7.76 16.37
N MET A 380 -16.76 6.41 16.26
CA MET A 380 -16.93 5.54 17.43
C MET A 380 -15.73 5.68 18.39
N ILE A 381 -14.51 5.72 17.90
CA ILE A 381 -13.32 5.91 18.71
C ILE A 381 -13.31 7.32 19.34
N GLN A 382 -13.65 8.36 18.57
CA GLN A 382 -13.76 9.73 19.05
C GLN A 382 -14.83 9.90 20.13
N SER A 383 -15.89 9.07 20.11
CA SER A 383 -16.91 9.03 21.17
C SER A 383 -16.45 8.35 22.48
N GLY A 384 -15.20 7.86 22.52
CA GLY A 384 -14.60 7.27 23.73
C GLY A 384 -14.69 5.73 23.78
N MET A 385 -15.11 5.06 22.70
CA MET A 385 -15.09 3.59 22.64
C MET A 385 -13.66 3.06 22.57
N ASP A 386 -13.40 1.92 23.23
CA ASP A 386 -12.11 1.24 23.15
C ASP A 386 -11.74 0.86 21.73
N THR A 387 -10.52 1.19 21.30
CA THR A 387 -10.05 0.97 19.93
C THR A 387 -10.10 -0.52 19.57
N THR A 388 -9.72 -1.43 20.47
CA THR A 388 -9.77 -2.88 20.23
C THR A 388 -11.19 -3.34 19.98
N PHE A 389 -12.15 -2.84 20.77
CA PHE A 389 -13.56 -3.16 20.58
C PHE A 389 -14.07 -2.68 19.22
N VAL A 390 -13.77 -1.44 18.83
CA VAL A 390 -14.21 -0.89 17.53
C VAL A 390 -13.61 -1.68 16.37
N ARG A 391 -12.30 -2.02 16.42
CA ARG A 391 -11.64 -2.83 15.38
C ARG A 391 -12.28 -4.21 15.24
N LYS A 392 -12.56 -4.89 16.37
CA LYS A 392 -13.23 -6.21 16.38
C LYS A 392 -14.68 -6.13 15.89
N LEU A 393 -15.42 -5.10 16.29
CA LEU A 393 -16.81 -4.88 15.84
C LEU A 393 -16.88 -4.64 14.32
N MET A 394 -16.04 -3.73 13.80
CA MET A 394 -15.98 -3.44 12.38
C MET A 394 -15.58 -4.67 11.57
N GLN A 395 -14.65 -5.47 12.06
CA GLN A 395 -14.26 -6.73 11.43
C GLN A 395 -15.37 -7.78 11.47
N THR A 396 -16.15 -7.83 12.56
CA THR A 396 -17.31 -8.72 12.67
C THR A 396 -18.39 -8.37 11.65
N ILE A 397 -18.70 -7.09 11.51
CA ILE A 397 -19.64 -6.59 10.48
C ILE A 397 -19.11 -6.95 9.09
N ALA A 398 -17.81 -6.73 8.83
CA ALA A 398 -17.20 -6.98 7.54
C ALA A 398 -17.24 -8.47 7.16
N PHE A 399 -16.60 -9.30 7.95
CA PHE A 399 -16.44 -10.73 7.62
C PHE A 399 -17.68 -11.55 7.91
N GLY A 400 -18.41 -11.26 8.99
CA GLY A 400 -19.66 -11.92 9.32
C GLY A 400 -20.74 -11.64 8.28
N GLY A 401 -20.93 -10.34 7.93
CA GLY A 401 -21.89 -9.94 6.91
C GLY A 401 -21.53 -10.49 5.52
N LEU A 402 -20.25 -10.41 5.13
CA LEU A 402 -19.77 -10.94 3.86
C LEU A 402 -19.95 -12.46 3.75
N ALA A 403 -19.55 -13.21 4.79
CA ALA A 403 -19.70 -14.67 4.79
C ALA A 403 -21.17 -15.09 4.73
N THR A 404 -22.05 -14.40 5.45
CA THR A 404 -23.51 -14.61 5.35
C THR A 404 -24.01 -14.38 3.93
N CYS A 405 -23.60 -13.30 3.27
CA CYS A 405 -23.97 -13.05 1.88
C CYS A 405 -23.45 -14.14 0.94
N LEU A 406 -22.21 -14.61 1.11
CA LEU A 406 -21.66 -15.70 0.29
C LEU A 406 -22.41 -17.02 0.46
N LEU A 407 -22.84 -17.34 1.69
CA LEU A 407 -23.66 -18.52 1.94
C LEU A 407 -25.06 -18.39 1.34
N LEU A 408 -25.64 -17.19 1.35
CA LEU A 408 -26.95 -16.93 0.73
C LEU A 408 -26.87 -17.00 -0.80
N VAL A 409 -25.84 -16.43 -1.42
CA VAL A 409 -25.64 -16.51 -2.88
C VAL A 409 -25.57 -17.97 -3.35
N ALA A 410 -24.99 -18.84 -2.55
CA ALA A 410 -24.88 -20.27 -2.86
C ALA A 410 -26.25 -20.99 -2.96
N GLN A 411 -27.34 -20.36 -2.49
CA GLN A 411 -28.68 -20.97 -2.40
C GLN A 411 -29.71 -20.29 -3.32
N VAL A 412 -29.32 -19.21 -4.00
CA VAL A 412 -30.26 -18.37 -4.79
C VAL A 412 -30.17 -18.71 -6.26
N GLU A 413 -31.30 -18.99 -6.89
CA GLU A 413 -31.42 -19.28 -8.33
C GLU A 413 -31.60 -18.00 -9.18
N SER A 414 -32.17 -16.94 -8.62
CA SER A 414 -32.38 -15.69 -9.33
C SER A 414 -31.09 -14.90 -9.52
N ALA A 415 -30.72 -14.64 -10.76
CA ALA A 415 -29.53 -13.87 -11.13
C ALA A 415 -29.48 -12.47 -10.47
N TRP A 416 -30.60 -11.77 -10.47
CA TRP A 416 -30.66 -10.42 -9.86
C TRP A 416 -30.59 -10.49 -8.32
N ALA A 417 -31.18 -11.50 -7.70
CA ALA A 417 -31.04 -11.72 -6.26
C ALA A 417 -29.59 -12.04 -5.89
N ALA A 418 -28.90 -12.90 -6.66
CA ALA A 418 -27.50 -13.23 -6.45
C ALA A 418 -26.61 -11.98 -6.54
N ILE A 419 -26.79 -11.13 -7.56
CA ILE A 419 -26.04 -9.89 -7.70
C ILE A 419 -26.37 -8.88 -6.58
N GLY A 420 -27.63 -8.75 -6.19
CA GLY A 420 -28.02 -7.90 -5.06
C GLY A 420 -27.36 -8.34 -3.75
N ILE A 421 -27.29 -9.64 -3.49
CA ILE A 421 -26.60 -10.20 -2.32
C ILE A 421 -25.08 -9.97 -2.40
N LEU A 422 -24.46 -10.11 -3.57
CA LEU A 422 -23.03 -9.81 -3.76
C LEU A 422 -22.74 -8.32 -3.52
N CYS A 423 -23.60 -7.42 -3.99
CA CYS A 423 -23.52 -5.99 -3.69
C CYS A 423 -23.64 -5.73 -2.17
N LEU A 424 -24.57 -6.38 -1.49
CA LEU A 424 -24.72 -6.27 -0.03
C LEU A 424 -23.46 -6.81 0.69
N GLY A 425 -22.89 -7.92 0.21
CA GLY A 425 -21.62 -8.45 0.70
C GLY A 425 -20.48 -7.43 0.59
N LYS A 426 -20.43 -6.63 -0.48
CA LYS A 426 -19.47 -5.54 -0.64
C LYS A 426 -19.72 -4.37 0.29
N VAL A 427 -20.97 -4.06 0.62
CA VAL A 427 -21.31 -3.07 1.67
C VAL A 427 -20.71 -3.49 3.01
N PHE A 428 -20.94 -4.74 3.42
CA PHE A 428 -20.35 -5.27 4.66
C PHE A 428 -18.81 -5.28 4.59
N SER A 429 -18.24 -5.79 3.51
CA SER A 429 -16.79 -5.85 3.32
C SER A 429 -16.09 -4.48 3.44
N ALA A 430 -16.76 -3.39 3.12
CA ALA A 430 -16.23 -2.04 3.29
C ALA A 430 -15.85 -1.72 4.75
N ALA A 431 -16.49 -2.36 5.73
CA ALA A 431 -16.16 -2.20 7.15
C ALA A 431 -14.73 -2.68 7.52
N CYS A 432 -14.05 -3.48 6.65
CA CYS A 432 -12.64 -3.82 6.82
C CYS A 432 -11.74 -2.60 6.93
N THR A 433 -12.11 -1.46 6.33
CA THR A 433 -11.35 -0.20 6.44
C THR A 433 -11.29 0.32 7.87
N GLY A 434 -12.35 0.14 8.66
CA GLY A 434 -12.37 0.43 10.10
C GLY A 434 -11.90 -0.73 10.98
N GLY A 435 -11.70 -1.92 10.41
CA GLY A 435 -11.24 -3.14 11.06
C GLY A 435 -9.74 -3.35 10.93
N PHE A 436 -9.33 -4.44 10.23
CA PHE A 436 -7.93 -4.87 10.17
C PHE A 436 -7.04 -3.91 9.36
N LEU A 437 -7.56 -3.23 8.32
CA LEU A 437 -6.73 -2.39 7.44
C LEU A 437 -6.05 -1.23 8.19
N VAL A 438 -6.76 -0.54 9.06
CA VAL A 438 -6.22 0.56 9.87
C VAL A 438 -5.45 0.05 11.09
N ASN A 439 -5.73 -1.17 11.55
CA ASN A 439 -5.16 -1.72 12.78
C ASN A 439 -3.63 -1.88 12.74
N HIS A 440 -3.01 -1.88 11.56
CA HIS A 440 -1.55 -1.79 11.40
C HIS A 440 -0.97 -0.52 12.06
N MET A 441 -1.71 0.60 11.96
CA MET A 441 -1.31 1.88 12.55
C MET A 441 -1.53 1.90 14.06
N ASP A 442 -2.53 1.15 14.57
CA ASP A 442 -2.78 1.07 16.01
C ASP A 442 -1.69 0.27 16.73
N ILE A 443 -1.30 -0.90 16.18
CA ILE A 443 -0.35 -1.80 16.86
C ILE A 443 1.11 -1.39 16.68
N GLY A 444 1.46 -0.66 15.64
CA GLY A 444 2.83 -0.21 15.36
C GLY A 444 2.86 1.06 14.52
N PRO A 445 2.58 2.24 15.10
CA PRO A 445 2.49 3.49 14.33
C PRO A 445 3.78 3.82 13.54
N ARG A 446 4.95 3.56 14.16
CA ARG A 446 6.26 3.80 13.52
C ARG A 446 6.61 2.77 12.45
N HIS A 447 6.01 1.59 12.51
CA HIS A 447 6.31 0.43 11.66
C HIS A 447 5.14 0.04 10.76
N ALA A 448 4.08 0.87 10.66
CA ALA A 448 2.85 0.55 9.94
C ALA A 448 3.10 0.12 8.49
N GLY A 449 4.07 0.73 7.80
CA GLY A 449 4.45 0.35 6.44
C GLY A 449 5.08 -1.06 6.36
N THR A 450 5.98 -1.38 7.30
CA THR A 450 6.60 -2.72 7.38
C THR A 450 5.56 -3.79 7.72
N LEU A 451 4.67 -3.51 8.69
CA LEU A 451 3.58 -4.41 9.07
C LEU A 451 2.65 -4.67 7.88
N MET A 452 2.26 -3.60 7.15
CA MET A 452 1.45 -3.72 5.94
C MET A 452 2.18 -4.52 4.85
N GLY A 453 3.48 -4.32 4.65
CA GLY A 453 4.28 -5.08 3.70
C GLY A 453 4.26 -6.59 4.00
N ILE A 454 4.46 -6.98 5.26
CA ILE A 454 4.43 -8.38 5.69
C ILE A 454 3.04 -8.99 5.47
N THR A 455 1.99 -8.30 5.92
CA THR A 455 0.61 -8.82 5.78
C THR A 455 0.15 -8.86 4.32
N ASN A 456 0.55 -7.89 3.48
CA ASN A 456 0.21 -7.87 2.06
C ASN A 456 0.93 -8.98 1.28
N THR A 457 2.16 -9.32 1.67
CA THR A 457 2.87 -10.48 1.10
C THR A 457 2.10 -11.78 1.37
N ALA A 458 1.69 -12.00 2.61
CA ALA A 458 0.84 -13.14 2.97
C ALA A 458 -0.53 -13.05 2.27
N GLY A 459 -1.10 -11.85 2.15
CA GLY A 459 -2.35 -11.55 1.46
C GLY A 459 -2.30 -11.74 -0.07
N THR A 460 -1.13 -11.92 -0.68
CA THR A 460 -1.01 -12.24 -2.10
C THR A 460 -1.15 -13.74 -2.38
N ILE A 461 -0.79 -14.59 -1.40
CA ILE A 461 -0.89 -16.06 -1.53
C ILE A 461 -2.29 -16.54 -1.93
N PRO A 462 -3.41 -15.99 -1.39
CA PRO A 462 -4.76 -16.34 -1.83
C PRO A 462 -5.03 -16.13 -3.32
N GLY A 463 -4.35 -15.20 -3.97
CA GLY A 463 -4.44 -15.03 -5.43
C GLY A 463 -3.93 -16.26 -6.19
N ILE A 464 -2.94 -16.94 -5.64
CA ILE A 464 -2.42 -18.20 -6.21
C ILE A 464 -3.35 -19.36 -5.82
N VAL A 465 -3.51 -19.58 -4.51
CA VAL A 465 -4.18 -20.78 -4.00
C VAL A 465 -5.70 -20.69 -4.19
N GLY A 466 -6.32 -19.59 -3.79
CA GLY A 466 -7.78 -19.43 -3.80
C GLY A 466 -8.38 -19.43 -5.20
N VAL A 467 -7.70 -18.75 -6.15
CA VAL A 467 -8.15 -18.71 -7.54
C VAL A 467 -8.02 -20.08 -8.22
N TYR A 468 -6.90 -20.77 -8.00
CA TYR A 468 -6.67 -22.11 -8.56
C TYR A 468 -7.60 -23.16 -7.95
N VAL A 469 -7.74 -23.19 -6.61
CA VAL A 469 -8.64 -24.13 -5.91
C VAL A 469 -10.10 -23.94 -6.35
N SER A 470 -10.53 -22.69 -6.60
CA SER A 470 -11.86 -22.44 -7.15
C SER A 470 -12.07 -23.12 -8.52
N GLY A 471 -11.04 -23.08 -9.38
CA GLY A 471 -11.06 -23.79 -10.67
C GLY A 471 -11.15 -25.30 -10.51
N LEU A 472 -10.38 -25.89 -9.56
CA LEU A 472 -10.46 -27.33 -9.26
C LEU A 472 -11.85 -27.76 -8.76
N ILE A 473 -12.48 -26.94 -7.88
CA ILE A 473 -13.83 -27.23 -7.40
C ILE A 473 -14.83 -27.20 -8.56
N LEU A 474 -14.75 -26.19 -9.42
CA LEU A 474 -15.64 -26.06 -10.57
C LEU A 474 -15.48 -27.22 -11.55
N GLU A 475 -14.25 -27.67 -11.82
CA GLU A 475 -13.98 -28.81 -12.69
C GLU A 475 -14.51 -30.12 -12.10
N ALA A 476 -14.30 -30.36 -10.79
CA ALA A 476 -14.70 -31.60 -10.15
C ALA A 476 -16.20 -31.69 -9.90
N THR A 477 -16.89 -30.55 -9.69
CA THR A 477 -18.28 -30.55 -9.19
C THR A 477 -19.26 -29.74 -10.02
N GLY A 478 -18.81 -28.84 -10.89
CA GLY A 478 -19.64 -27.86 -11.58
C GLY A 478 -20.32 -26.84 -10.66
N SER A 479 -20.02 -26.84 -9.35
CA SER A 479 -20.80 -26.12 -8.34
C SER A 479 -20.18 -24.80 -7.93
N TRP A 480 -20.80 -23.70 -8.34
CA TRP A 480 -20.48 -22.36 -7.83
C TRP A 480 -20.79 -22.22 -6.34
N ALA A 481 -21.80 -22.95 -5.84
CA ALA A 481 -22.17 -22.94 -4.43
C ALA A 481 -21.01 -23.38 -3.54
N LEU A 482 -20.26 -24.42 -3.92
CA LEU A 482 -19.11 -24.90 -3.17
C LEU A 482 -17.96 -23.87 -3.15
N VAL A 483 -17.75 -23.14 -4.23
CA VAL A 483 -16.75 -22.04 -4.30
C VAL A 483 -17.12 -20.94 -3.30
N PHE A 484 -18.40 -20.53 -3.24
CA PHE A 484 -18.86 -19.53 -2.29
C PHE A 484 -18.84 -20.01 -0.85
N GLN A 485 -19.22 -21.28 -0.60
CA GLN A 485 -19.17 -21.88 0.74
C GLN A 485 -17.73 -21.98 1.27
N LEU A 486 -16.77 -22.43 0.44
CA LEU A 486 -15.36 -22.44 0.82
C LEU A 486 -14.87 -21.01 1.14
N THR A 487 -15.20 -20.04 0.29
CA THR A 487 -14.83 -18.63 0.48
C THR A 487 -15.43 -18.06 1.77
N ALA A 488 -16.68 -18.41 2.08
CA ALA A 488 -17.34 -18.05 3.34
C ALA A 488 -16.63 -18.69 4.54
N GLY A 489 -16.26 -19.97 4.44
CA GLY A 489 -15.52 -20.69 5.48
C GLY A 489 -14.17 -20.05 5.80
N VAL A 490 -13.40 -19.71 4.76
CA VAL A 490 -12.13 -18.98 4.91
C VAL A 490 -12.35 -17.61 5.57
N THR A 491 -13.41 -16.89 5.16
CA THR A 491 -13.74 -15.58 5.73
C THR A 491 -14.13 -15.70 7.21
N LEU A 492 -14.93 -16.69 7.58
CA LEU A 492 -15.31 -16.96 8.98
C LEU A 492 -14.10 -17.39 9.83
N PHE A 493 -13.22 -18.22 9.28
CA PHE A 493 -11.97 -18.57 9.95
C PHE A 493 -11.14 -17.30 10.27
N GLY A 494 -11.00 -16.39 9.29
CA GLY A 494 -10.33 -15.11 9.48
C GLY A 494 -10.99 -14.24 10.55
N LEU A 495 -12.33 -14.23 10.61
CA LEU A 495 -13.09 -13.52 11.65
C LEU A 495 -12.78 -14.07 13.03
N VAL A 496 -12.93 -15.38 13.23
CA VAL A 496 -12.69 -16.01 14.53
C VAL A 496 -11.27 -15.77 15.00
N PHE A 497 -10.29 -15.93 14.11
CA PHE A 497 -8.88 -15.70 14.43
C PHE A 497 -8.63 -14.24 14.82
N PHE A 498 -9.20 -13.27 14.09
CA PHE A 498 -9.08 -11.85 14.41
C PHE A 498 -9.72 -11.51 15.76
N LEU A 499 -10.90 -12.05 16.06
CA LEU A 499 -11.58 -11.82 17.34
C LEU A 499 -10.78 -12.36 18.53
N LEU A 500 -10.07 -13.47 18.36
CA LEU A 500 -9.25 -14.05 19.42
C LEU A 500 -7.97 -13.25 19.68
N PHE A 501 -7.26 -12.81 18.65
CA PHE A 501 -5.89 -12.35 18.76
C PHE A 501 -5.64 -10.87 18.43
N ALA A 502 -6.60 -10.16 17.82
CA ALA A 502 -6.42 -8.75 17.49
C ALA A 502 -6.41 -7.84 18.72
N SER A 503 -5.59 -6.79 18.63
CA SER A 503 -5.44 -5.73 19.63
C SER A 503 -5.47 -4.38 18.95
N GLY A 504 -6.16 -3.40 19.53
CA GLY A 504 -6.09 -1.98 19.16
C GLY A 504 -5.06 -1.19 19.96
N LYS A 505 -4.28 -1.86 20.82
CA LYS A 505 -3.23 -1.23 21.65
C LYS A 505 -1.89 -1.38 20.96
N GLN A 506 -1.04 -0.36 21.08
CA GLN A 506 0.32 -0.38 20.55
C GLN A 506 1.10 -1.60 21.09
N GLN A 507 1.71 -2.34 20.18
CA GLN A 507 2.48 -3.56 20.43
C GLN A 507 3.97 -3.36 20.10
N PHE A 508 4.27 -2.40 19.21
CA PHE A 508 5.62 -2.14 18.70
C PHE A 508 5.92 -0.64 18.84
N ASP A 509 7.09 -0.31 19.40
CA ASP A 509 7.60 1.04 19.61
C ASP A 509 8.49 1.53 18.48
#